data_06c94eefd8f1bed54aa9e479ee0db269
#
_entry.id   06c94eefd8f1bed54aa9e479ee0db269
#
_cell.length_a   1.000
_cell.length_b   1.000
_cell.length_c   1.000
_cell.angle_alpha   90.00
_cell.angle_beta   90.00
_cell.angle_gamma   90.00
#
_symmetry.space_group_name_H-M   'P 1'
#
loop_
_entity.id
_entity.type
_entity.pdbx_description
1 polymer ?
#
loop_
_entity_poly.entity_id
_entity_poly.type
_entity_poly.pdbx_seq_one_letter_code
_entity_poly.pdbx_strand_id
1 'polypeptide(L)'
;MPRPSVVVPYLPERIGRLHEIATNLFWSWDRDARSLFRILDRPLWHLTRHNPLEQLRRTAPERLAECARDTHFLRLYDGVVASLDRQATNADTWYAKEYPALANRPVAYFCAEFGLHNSVPIYSGGLGVLAGD
;
A
#
# COMPACT_ATOMS: atom_id res chain seq x y z
N MET A 1 0.01 18.92 20.82
CA MET A 1 1.24 18.26 20.36
C MET A 1 1.30 18.37 18.85
N PRO A 2 2.35 18.93 18.25
CA PRO A 2 2.50 18.94 16.80
C PRO A 2 2.60 17.48 16.32
N ARG A 3 1.82 17.13 15.30
CA ARG A 3 1.95 15.82 14.62
C ARG A 3 3.38 15.77 14.06
N PRO A 4 4.12 14.66 14.24
CA PRO A 4 5.40 14.52 13.57
C PRO A 4 5.13 14.68 12.07
N SER A 5 5.78 15.68 11.47
CA SER A 5 5.76 15.83 10.01
C SER A 5 6.32 14.53 9.43
N VAL A 6 5.47 13.82 8.70
CA VAL A 6 5.89 12.63 7.94
C VAL A 6 6.86 13.15 6.89
N VAL A 7 8.16 13.05 7.17
CA VAL A 7 9.18 13.36 6.16
C VAL A 7 9.04 12.30 5.08
N VAL A 8 8.39 12.68 4.00
CA VAL A 8 8.33 11.83 2.80
C VAL A 8 9.71 11.90 2.16
N PRO A 9 10.39 10.77 1.93
CA PRO A 9 11.66 10.79 1.23
C PRO A 9 11.47 11.37 -0.18
N TYR A 10 12.49 12.06 -0.67
CA TYR A 10 12.49 12.50 -2.06
C TYR A 10 12.44 11.25 -2.97
N LEU A 11 11.38 11.12 -3.73
CA LEU A 11 11.20 10.03 -4.70
C LEU A 11 11.48 10.58 -6.10
N PRO A 12 12.27 9.86 -6.94
CA PRO A 12 12.37 10.17 -8.35
C PRO A 12 10.98 10.23 -9.00
N GLU A 13 10.76 11.21 -9.87
CA GLU A 13 9.46 11.45 -10.53
C GLU A 13 8.87 10.19 -11.14
N ARG A 14 9.70 9.37 -11.81
CA ARG A 14 9.29 8.14 -12.49
C ARG A 14 8.63 7.10 -11.56
N ILE A 15 8.98 7.11 -10.29
CA ILE A 15 8.45 6.20 -9.26
C ILE A 15 7.76 6.97 -8.11
N GLY A 16 7.30 8.17 -8.37
CA GLY A 16 6.75 9.09 -7.37
C GLY A 16 5.53 8.56 -6.62
N ARG A 17 4.74 7.66 -7.24
CA ARG A 17 3.57 7.06 -6.59
C ARG A 17 3.88 5.91 -5.61
N LEU A 18 5.17 5.58 -5.38
CA LEU A 18 5.54 4.60 -4.35
C LEU A 18 5.00 4.96 -2.96
N HIS A 19 4.95 6.25 -2.63
CA HIS A 19 4.38 6.71 -1.37
C HIS A 19 2.88 6.45 -1.28
N GLU A 20 2.14 6.68 -2.36
CA GLU A 20 0.71 6.38 -2.45
C GLU A 20 0.45 4.88 -2.26
N ILE A 21 1.22 4.02 -2.95
CA ILE A 21 1.13 2.57 -2.78
C ILE A 21 1.43 2.18 -1.33
N ALA A 22 2.47 2.77 -0.71
CA ALA A 22 2.87 2.47 0.66
C ALA A 22 1.86 2.89 1.72
N THR A 23 1.08 3.93 1.46
CA THR A 23 0.05 4.44 2.39
C THR A 23 -1.31 3.76 2.20
N ASN A 24 -1.54 3.10 1.08
CA ASN A 24 -2.76 2.35 0.82
C ASN A 24 -2.56 0.89 1.21
N LEU A 25 -3.37 0.38 2.12
CA LEU A 25 -3.27 -1.02 2.59
C LEU A 25 -3.46 -2.07 1.49
N PHE A 26 -3.90 -1.69 0.29
CA PHE A 26 -3.91 -2.52 -0.91
C PHE A 26 -2.64 -3.36 -1.06
N TRP A 27 -1.45 -2.79 -0.78
CA TRP A 27 -0.18 -3.50 -0.88
C TRP A 27 -0.11 -4.75 0.01
N SER A 28 -0.87 -4.81 1.09
CA SER A 28 -0.77 -5.91 2.06
C SER A 28 -1.34 -7.23 1.54
N TRP A 29 -2.28 -7.20 0.61
CA TRP A 29 -2.84 -8.40 -0.05
C TRP A 29 -2.47 -8.54 -1.52
N ASP A 30 -2.06 -7.47 -2.20
CA ASP A 30 -1.57 -7.54 -3.57
C ASP A 30 -0.17 -8.15 -3.62
N ARG A 31 -0.02 -9.24 -4.38
CA ARG A 31 1.26 -9.97 -4.48
C ARG A 31 2.35 -9.14 -5.13
N ASP A 32 2.00 -8.41 -6.18
CA ASP A 32 2.96 -7.64 -6.96
C ASP A 32 3.40 -6.39 -6.21
N ALA A 33 2.50 -5.74 -5.48
CA ALA A 33 2.84 -4.63 -4.59
C ALA A 33 3.81 -5.06 -3.47
N ARG A 34 3.58 -6.22 -2.85
CA ARG A 34 4.54 -6.79 -1.87
C ARG A 34 5.88 -7.12 -2.51
N SER A 35 5.87 -7.65 -3.73
CA SER A 35 7.09 -7.97 -4.47
C SER A 35 7.86 -6.72 -4.85
N LEU A 36 7.17 -5.63 -5.19
CA LEU A 36 7.75 -4.33 -5.50
C LEU A 36 8.60 -3.81 -4.34
N PHE A 37 8.06 -3.77 -3.12
CA PHE A 37 8.79 -3.35 -1.92
C PHE A 37 9.94 -4.31 -1.58
N ARG A 38 9.74 -5.61 -1.74
CA ARG A 38 10.80 -6.59 -1.53
C ARG A 38 11.97 -6.42 -2.51
N ILE A 39 11.73 -6.08 -3.76
CA ILE A 39 12.78 -5.87 -4.79
C ILE A 39 13.44 -4.51 -4.60
N LEU A 40 12.71 -3.50 -4.11
CA LEU A 40 13.26 -2.19 -3.82
C LEU A 40 14.50 -2.29 -2.91
N ASP A 41 14.37 -2.96 -1.76
CA ASP A 41 15.46 -3.26 -0.84
C ASP A 41 15.08 -4.43 0.07
N ARG A 42 15.53 -5.63 -0.29
CA ARG A 42 15.16 -6.86 0.41
C ARG A 42 15.64 -6.91 1.87
N PRO A 43 16.89 -6.58 2.21
CA PRO A 43 17.34 -6.53 3.59
C PRO A 43 16.50 -5.55 4.43
N LEU A 44 16.27 -4.36 3.91
CA LEU A 44 15.52 -3.32 4.59
C LEU A 44 14.04 -3.68 4.74
N TRP A 45 13.45 -4.38 3.77
CA TRP A 45 12.09 -4.93 3.83
C TRP A 45 11.90 -5.84 5.05
N HIS A 46 12.86 -6.74 5.30
CA HIS A 46 12.82 -7.59 6.49
C HIS A 46 13.10 -6.82 7.79
N LEU A 47 14.08 -5.91 7.78
CA LEU A 47 14.45 -5.09 8.93
C LEU A 47 13.28 -4.22 9.42
N THR A 48 12.49 -3.69 8.49
CA THR A 48 11.30 -2.88 8.80
C THR A 48 10.05 -3.70 9.08
N ARG A 49 10.16 -5.02 9.23
CA ARG A 49 9.04 -5.95 9.44
C ARG A 49 7.95 -5.78 8.38
N HIS A 50 8.37 -5.61 7.13
CA HIS A 50 7.49 -5.44 5.98
C HIS A 50 6.62 -4.17 6.04
N ASN A 51 7.13 -3.12 6.68
CA ASN A 51 6.49 -1.81 6.68
C ASN A 51 7.01 -0.97 5.51
N PRO A 52 6.21 -0.73 4.45
CA PRO A 52 6.67 -0.03 3.26
C PRO A 52 6.98 1.45 3.50
N LEU A 53 6.25 2.12 4.39
CA LEU A 53 6.52 3.52 4.73
C LEU A 53 7.86 3.67 5.44
N GLU A 54 8.14 2.81 6.40
CA GLU A 54 9.40 2.83 7.13
C GLU A 54 10.56 2.40 6.22
N GLN A 55 10.31 1.48 5.30
CA GLN A 55 11.29 1.12 4.28
C GLN A 55 11.62 2.32 3.38
N LEU A 56 10.62 3.01 2.83
CA LEU A 56 10.86 4.19 1.97
C LEU A 56 11.65 5.28 2.68
N ARG A 57 11.40 5.50 3.97
CA ARG A 57 12.14 6.49 4.79
C ARG A 57 13.62 6.17 4.93
N ARG A 58 13.97 4.88 4.93
CA ARG A 58 15.34 4.39 5.16
C ARG A 58 16.06 4.01 3.86
N THR A 59 15.34 3.90 2.76
CA THR A 59 15.97 3.55 1.48
C THR A 59 16.86 4.70 1.01
N ALA A 60 18.10 4.36 0.66
CA ALA A 60 19.07 5.33 0.17
C ALA A 60 18.58 5.99 -1.14
N PRO A 61 18.78 7.31 -1.31
CA PRO A 61 18.38 8.01 -2.53
C PRO A 61 18.99 7.41 -3.81
N GLU A 62 20.22 6.91 -3.73
CA GLU A 62 20.92 6.23 -4.81
C GLU A 62 20.18 4.98 -5.26
N ARG A 63 19.68 4.19 -4.29
CA ARG A 63 18.89 2.99 -4.56
C ARG A 63 17.55 3.32 -5.23
N LEU A 64 16.89 4.38 -4.80
CA LEU A 64 15.67 4.87 -5.43
C LEU A 64 15.94 5.30 -6.88
N ALA A 65 17.07 6.00 -7.11
CA ALA A 65 17.48 6.42 -8.45
C ALA A 65 17.83 5.24 -9.37
N GLU A 66 18.44 4.17 -8.84
CA GLU A 66 18.68 2.92 -9.56
C GLU A 66 17.38 2.25 -9.98
N CYS A 67 16.43 2.07 -9.04
CA CYS A 67 15.12 1.49 -9.30
C CYS A 67 14.33 2.29 -10.34
N ALA A 68 14.45 3.62 -10.34
CA ALA A 68 13.81 4.49 -11.32
C ALA A 68 14.36 4.34 -12.76
N ARG A 69 15.46 3.60 -12.94
CA ARG A 69 16.08 3.27 -14.24
C ARG A 69 16.02 1.78 -14.58
N ASP A 70 15.71 0.95 -13.61
CA ASP A 70 15.64 -0.50 -13.80
C ASP A 70 14.35 -0.89 -14.52
N THR A 71 14.47 -1.42 -15.72
CA THR A 71 13.33 -1.80 -16.57
C THR A 71 12.44 -2.88 -15.95
N HIS A 72 13.05 -3.81 -15.18
CA HIS A 72 12.30 -4.87 -14.52
C HIS A 72 11.49 -4.29 -13.35
N PHE A 73 12.11 -3.45 -12.53
CA PHE A 73 11.44 -2.75 -11.44
C PHE A 73 10.30 -1.88 -11.96
N LEU A 74 10.54 -1.11 -13.03
CA LEU A 74 9.55 -0.21 -13.62
C LEU A 74 8.35 -0.95 -14.20
N ARG A 75 8.56 -2.11 -14.83
CA ARG A 75 7.46 -2.95 -15.32
C ARG A 75 6.54 -3.42 -14.20
N LEU A 76 7.14 -3.88 -13.10
CA LEU A 76 6.39 -4.29 -11.91
C LEU A 76 5.66 -3.09 -11.28
N TYR A 77 6.35 -1.98 -11.14
CA TYR A 77 5.79 -0.73 -10.62
C TYR A 77 4.58 -0.25 -11.42
N ASP A 78 4.68 -0.20 -12.74
CA ASP A 78 3.60 0.21 -13.62
C ASP A 78 2.39 -0.74 -13.50
N GLY A 79 2.63 -2.04 -13.38
CA GLY A 79 1.59 -3.04 -13.15
C GLY A 79 0.86 -2.83 -11.81
N VAL A 80 1.60 -2.53 -10.75
CA VAL A 80 1.04 -2.24 -9.42
C VAL A 80 0.23 -0.96 -9.42
N VAL A 81 0.73 0.11 -10.05
CA VAL A 81 0.00 1.37 -10.22
C VAL A 81 -1.30 1.15 -10.96
N ALA A 82 -1.27 0.44 -12.09
CA ALA A 82 -2.47 0.11 -12.85
C ALA A 82 -3.47 -0.74 -12.07
N SER A 83 -2.99 -1.64 -11.20
CA SER A 83 -3.85 -2.44 -10.32
C SER A 83 -4.52 -1.58 -9.24
N LEU A 84 -3.77 -0.69 -8.61
CA LEU A 84 -4.29 0.26 -7.63
C LEU A 84 -5.37 1.16 -8.25
N ASP A 85 -5.11 1.71 -9.44
CA ASP A 85 -6.05 2.58 -10.14
C ASP A 85 -7.35 1.83 -10.52
N ARG A 86 -7.22 0.59 -11.01
CA ARG A 86 -8.40 -0.24 -11.29
C ARG A 86 -9.23 -0.50 -10.04
N GLN A 87 -8.59 -0.76 -8.91
CA GLN A 87 -9.31 -0.99 -7.65
C GLN A 87 -10.02 0.27 -7.16
N ALA A 88 -9.36 1.43 -7.24
CA ALA A 88 -9.93 2.71 -6.83
C ALA A 88 -11.13 3.14 -7.69
N THR A 89 -11.15 2.75 -8.96
CA THR A 89 -12.21 3.11 -9.93
C THR A 89 -13.22 1.98 -10.17
N ASN A 90 -13.10 0.84 -9.48
CA ASN A 90 -13.95 -0.32 -9.72
C ASN A 90 -15.39 -0.04 -9.29
N ALA A 91 -16.25 0.23 -10.28
CA ALA A 91 -17.69 0.35 -10.11
C ALA A 91 -18.41 -1.01 -10.14
N ASP A 92 -17.71 -2.10 -10.52
CA ASP A 92 -18.28 -3.45 -10.66
C ASP A 92 -18.22 -4.22 -9.33
N THR A 93 -18.73 -3.61 -8.26
CA THR A 93 -18.82 -4.23 -6.94
C THR A 93 -20.16 -4.92 -6.75
N TRP A 94 -20.19 -5.95 -5.87
CA TRP A 94 -21.43 -6.58 -5.45
C TRP A 94 -22.46 -5.54 -4.99
N TYR A 95 -22.04 -4.57 -4.16
CA TYR A 95 -22.92 -3.52 -3.65
C TYR A 95 -23.54 -2.67 -4.75
N ALA A 96 -22.76 -2.28 -5.75
CA ALA A 96 -23.28 -1.48 -6.87
C ALA A 96 -24.26 -2.26 -7.76
N LYS A 97 -24.08 -3.58 -7.87
CA LYS A 97 -24.98 -4.48 -8.62
C LYS A 97 -26.30 -4.71 -7.89
N GLU A 98 -26.22 -5.01 -6.60
CA GLU A 98 -27.39 -5.35 -5.78
C GLU A 98 -28.23 -4.12 -5.41
N TYR A 99 -27.54 -2.97 -5.19
CA TYR A 99 -28.16 -1.73 -4.78
C TYR A 99 -27.79 -0.55 -5.68
N PRO A 100 -28.17 -0.56 -6.96
CA PRO A 100 -27.74 0.46 -7.93
C PRO A 100 -28.18 1.88 -7.55
N ALA A 101 -29.33 2.03 -6.90
CA ALA A 101 -29.82 3.32 -6.40
C ALA A 101 -28.97 3.91 -5.27
N LEU A 102 -28.16 3.08 -4.60
CA LEU A 102 -27.28 3.45 -3.50
C LEU A 102 -25.81 3.46 -3.88
N ALA A 103 -25.45 3.12 -5.12
CA ALA A 103 -24.05 2.95 -5.56
C ALA A 103 -23.18 4.19 -5.31
N ASN A 104 -23.77 5.40 -5.32
CA ASN A 104 -23.08 6.66 -5.04
C ASN A 104 -23.12 7.08 -3.56
N ARG A 105 -23.63 6.22 -2.67
CA ARG A 105 -23.67 6.47 -1.23
C ARG A 105 -22.68 5.55 -0.53
N PRO A 106 -21.48 6.06 -0.14
CA PRO A 106 -20.49 5.22 0.52
C PRO A 106 -21.01 4.76 1.88
N VAL A 107 -20.75 3.48 2.19
CA VAL A 107 -20.97 2.91 3.53
C VAL A 107 -19.59 2.81 4.19
N ALA A 108 -19.43 3.42 5.35
CA ALA A 108 -18.23 3.33 6.15
C ALA A 108 -18.45 2.39 7.34
N TYR A 109 -17.58 1.41 7.49
CA TYR A 109 -17.55 0.53 8.64
C TYR A 109 -16.35 0.87 9.52
N PHE A 110 -16.61 1.16 10.80
CA PHE A 110 -15.56 1.53 11.76
C PHE A 110 -15.39 0.40 12.78
N CYS A 111 -14.16 -0.13 12.85
CA CYS A 111 -13.78 -1.12 13.83
C CYS A 111 -12.36 -0.82 14.33
N ALA A 112 -12.15 -0.87 15.65
CA ALA A 112 -10.85 -0.66 16.26
C ALA A 112 -9.98 -1.94 16.29
N GLU A 113 -10.52 -3.06 15.84
CA GLU A 113 -9.91 -4.39 15.99
C GLU A 113 -9.56 -5.08 14.66
N PHE A 114 -9.48 -4.33 13.55
CA PHE A 114 -9.08 -4.89 12.27
C PHE A 114 -7.67 -5.48 12.30
N GLY A 115 -7.54 -6.77 12.03
CA GLY A 115 -6.26 -7.46 11.87
C GLY A 115 -5.79 -7.45 10.42
N LEU A 116 -5.42 -6.29 9.89
CA LEU A 116 -5.08 -6.11 8.48
C LEU A 116 -3.64 -6.53 8.16
N HIS A 117 -2.68 -6.01 8.90
CA HIS A 117 -1.25 -6.31 8.69
C HIS A 117 -0.42 -5.93 9.92
N ASN A 118 0.71 -6.64 10.13
CA ASN A 118 1.63 -6.42 11.26
C ASN A 118 2.24 -5.02 11.31
N SER A 119 2.25 -4.29 10.19
CA SER A 119 2.70 -2.88 10.15
C SER A 119 1.66 -1.90 10.71
N VAL A 120 0.44 -2.36 10.92
CA VAL A 120 -0.64 -1.61 11.56
C VAL A 120 -0.87 -2.23 12.93
N PRO A 121 -0.23 -1.73 14.00
CA PRO A 121 -0.25 -2.34 15.32
C PRO A 121 -1.56 -2.05 16.04
N ILE A 122 -2.62 -2.74 15.62
CA ILE A 122 -3.92 -2.74 16.27
C ILE A 122 -4.09 -4.07 16.99
N TYR A 123 -4.62 -4.04 18.22
CA TYR A 123 -4.99 -5.28 18.90
C TYR A 123 -6.09 -5.98 18.10
N SER A 124 -5.81 -7.21 17.70
CA SER A 124 -6.78 -8.03 16.98
C SER A 124 -6.63 -9.49 17.40
N GLY A 125 -7.69 -10.06 17.97
CA GLY A 125 -7.84 -11.50 18.14
C GLY A 125 -8.37 -12.14 16.85
N GLY A 126 -8.91 -13.37 16.95
CA GLY A 126 -9.53 -14.06 15.81
C GLY A 126 -10.65 -13.25 15.14
N LEU A 127 -11.42 -12.50 15.93
CA LEU A 127 -12.45 -11.59 15.41
C LEU A 127 -11.86 -10.47 14.54
N GLY A 128 -10.71 -9.92 14.95
CA GLY A 128 -10.05 -8.87 14.18
C GLY A 128 -9.51 -9.35 12.85
N VAL A 129 -9.00 -10.59 12.79
CA VAL A 129 -8.59 -11.23 11.53
C VAL A 129 -9.80 -11.42 10.62
N LEU A 130 -10.90 -11.95 11.15
CA LEU A 130 -12.13 -12.16 10.37
C LEU A 130 -12.74 -10.84 9.85
N ALA A 131 -12.67 -9.76 10.64
CA ALA A 131 -13.20 -8.46 10.25
C ALA A 131 -12.29 -7.71 9.27
N GLY A 132 -11.00 -8.05 9.23
CA GLY A 132 -10.00 -7.45 8.34
C GLY A 132 -9.91 -8.12 6.97
N ASP A 133 -10.41 -9.34 6.85
CA ASP A 133 -10.40 -10.15 5.62
C ASP A 133 -11.60 -9.78 4.73
#